data_18940c8827ec405f0928f391c63f7589
#
_entry.id   18940c8827ec405f0928f391c63f7589
#
_cell.length_a   1.000
_cell.length_b   1.000
_cell.length_c   1.000
_cell.angle_alpha   90.00
_cell.angle_beta   90.00
_cell.angle_gamma   90.00
#
_symmetry.space_group_name_H-M   'P 1'
#
loop_
_entity.id
_entity.type
_entity.pdbx_description
1 polymer ?
#
loop_
_entity_poly.entity_id
_entity_poly.type
_entity_poly.pdbx_seq_one_letter_code
_entity_poly.pdbx_strand_id
1 'polypeptide(L)'
;MKAFLILEDGTVFKGTSIGSTREVISEIVFNTSMTGYLEVLTDPSYEGQAVTMTYPLIGNYGVCYKDMESEKAWPDGFIVRELSRMPSNFRNEAPIQKFLLDNDIPGICGIDTRALTKILREKGTMNGMITTNENYNLDEVLPKIKEYKVAGVVRKVTCKEKYVLNGDGPRVALMDFGAKKNIAKSLNDRGCEVTVYPAYTKAEEILASNPDGIMLSNGPGDPKECVEIIEEIKKLYASNVPIFAICLGHQLMSLATGADTHRLKYGHRGANHPVKDLATGKVYISTQNHGYVVDEATLNPEVAEPAFENVNDKTNEGLSYKGKNIFTVQFHPEACAGPQDTAYLFDRFMDMMKKED
;
A
#
# COMPACT_ATOMS: atom_id res chain seq x y z
N MET A 1 -29.68 -5.85 -6.50
CA MET A 1 -29.26 -7.06 -7.23
C MET A 1 -28.50 -7.95 -6.25
N LYS A 2 -28.65 -9.28 -6.33
CA LYS A 2 -27.85 -10.19 -5.51
C LYS A 2 -26.40 -10.18 -5.99
N ALA A 3 -25.47 -10.42 -5.08
CA ALA A 3 -24.07 -10.67 -5.39
C ALA A 3 -23.54 -11.81 -4.53
N PHE A 4 -22.48 -12.44 -5.01
CA PHE A 4 -21.84 -13.57 -4.35
C PHE A 4 -20.33 -13.30 -4.29
N LEU A 5 -19.76 -13.62 -3.13
CA LEU A 5 -18.32 -13.76 -2.96
C LEU A 5 -18.02 -15.24 -2.81
N ILE A 6 -17.28 -15.80 -3.76
CA ILE A 6 -16.88 -17.20 -3.80
C ILE A 6 -15.39 -17.27 -3.51
N LEU A 7 -15.00 -17.94 -2.44
CA LEU A 7 -13.59 -18.13 -2.08
C LEU A 7 -13.02 -19.39 -2.73
N GLU A 8 -11.71 -19.46 -2.89
CA GLU A 8 -11.02 -20.60 -3.51
C GLU A 8 -11.21 -21.93 -2.77
N ASP A 9 -11.59 -21.89 -1.50
CA ASP A 9 -11.92 -23.08 -0.70
C ASP A 9 -13.38 -23.56 -0.88
N GLY A 10 -14.17 -22.90 -1.75
CA GLY A 10 -15.55 -23.17 -2.01
C GLY A 10 -16.55 -22.49 -1.07
N THR A 11 -16.07 -21.72 -0.09
CA THR A 11 -16.95 -20.93 0.78
C THR A 11 -17.66 -19.84 -0.03
N VAL A 12 -18.97 -19.70 0.14
CA VAL A 12 -19.78 -18.70 -0.57
C VAL A 12 -20.47 -17.77 0.44
N PHE A 13 -20.27 -16.47 0.27
CA PHE A 13 -21.05 -15.43 0.94
C PHE A 13 -22.04 -14.82 -0.04
N LYS A 14 -23.30 -14.72 0.40
CA LYS A 14 -24.38 -14.11 -0.39
C LYS A 14 -24.76 -12.76 0.19
N GLY A 15 -24.76 -11.74 -0.65
CA GLY A 15 -25.09 -10.37 -0.28
C GLY A 15 -25.81 -9.61 -1.38
N THR A 16 -25.63 -8.29 -1.37
CA THR A 16 -26.20 -7.34 -2.33
C THR A 16 -25.09 -6.61 -3.05
N SER A 17 -25.20 -6.45 -4.36
CA SER A 17 -24.26 -5.67 -5.18
C SER A 17 -24.33 -4.18 -4.85
N ILE A 18 -23.16 -3.55 -4.72
CA ILE A 18 -22.97 -2.13 -4.41
C ILE A 18 -21.91 -1.54 -5.36
N GLY A 19 -22.03 -1.53 -6.54
CA GLY A 19 -21.05 -0.98 -7.49
C GLY A 19 -21.27 -1.56 -8.87
N SER A 20 -20.20 -1.73 -9.61
CA SER A 20 -20.23 -2.36 -10.91
C SER A 20 -20.77 -3.80 -10.82
N THR A 21 -21.38 -4.27 -11.90
CA THR A 21 -21.83 -5.67 -12.06
C THR A 21 -20.78 -6.55 -12.74
N ARG A 22 -19.60 -6.01 -13.01
CA ARG A 22 -18.47 -6.76 -13.59
C ARG A 22 -18.08 -7.92 -12.67
N GLU A 23 -17.83 -9.06 -13.25
CA GLU A 23 -17.23 -10.18 -12.52
C GLU A 23 -15.72 -9.94 -12.35
N VAL A 24 -15.19 -10.29 -11.19
CA VAL A 24 -13.76 -10.18 -10.93
C VAL A 24 -13.26 -11.34 -10.07
N ILE A 25 -12.09 -11.85 -10.42
CA ILE A 25 -11.30 -12.76 -9.58
C ILE A 25 -10.11 -11.96 -9.06
N SER A 26 -9.84 -12.05 -7.75
CA SER A 26 -8.86 -11.22 -7.08
C SER A 26 -8.38 -11.87 -5.79
N GLU A 27 -7.24 -11.44 -5.25
CA GLU A 27 -6.84 -11.78 -3.89
C GLU A 27 -7.73 -11.06 -2.89
N ILE A 28 -8.36 -11.81 -1.98
CA ILE A 28 -9.24 -11.27 -0.95
C ILE A 28 -8.42 -10.91 0.28
N VAL A 29 -8.42 -9.63 0.62
CA VAL A 29 -7.72 -9.09 1.79
C VAL A 29 -8.68 -8.37 2.73
N PHE A 30 -8.25 -8.09 3.97
CA PHE A 30 -9.07 -7.29 4.88
C PHE A 30 -8.26 -6.11 5.47
N ASN A 31 -8.96 -5.01 5.71
CA ASN A 31 -8.42 -3.81 6.34
C ASN A 31 -9.17 -3.52 7.64
N THR A 32 -8.44 -3.24 8.71
CA THR A 32 -8.98 -3.03 10.07
C THR A 32 -9.22 -1.56 10.44
N SER A 33 -9.02 -0.63 9.51
CA SER A 33 -9.29 0.78 9.73
C SER A 33 -10.77 1.05 9.95
N MET A 34 -11.09 1.95 10.88
CA MET A 34 -12.47 2.39 11.14
C MET A 34 -12.92 3.49 10.18
N THR A 35 -11.99 4.19 9.57
CA THR A 35 -12.19 5.33 8.65
C THR A 35 -11.22 5.22 7.48
N GLY A 36 -11.34 6.10 6.48
CA GLY A 36 -10.38 6.16 5.39
C GLY A 36 -10.69 5.19 4.26
N TYR A 37 -11.95 4.83 4.06
CA TYR A 37 -12.32 3.91 2.99
C TYR A 37 -12.05 4.48 1.58
N LEU A 38 -12.08 5.80 1.40
CA LEU A 38 -11.75 6.42 0.11
C LEU A 38 -10.25 6.33 -0.17
N GLU A 39 -9.43 6.59 0.85
CA GLU A 39 -7.98 6.45 0.79
C GLU A 39 -7.59 4.99 0.49
N VAL A 40 -8.26 4.01 1.11
CA VAL A 40 -8.10 2.59 0.77
C VAL A 40 -8.47 2.31 -0.68
N LEU A 41 -9.61 2.86 -1.16
CA LEU A 41 -10.05 2.66 -2.55
C LEU A 41 -9.14 3.32 -3.59
N THR A 42 -8.38 4.33 -3.21
CA THR A 42 -7.50 5.07 -4.12
C THR A 42 -6.00 4.84 -3.88
N ASP A 43 -5.64 3.92 -2.96
CA ASP A 43 -4.27 3.49 -2.74
C ASP A 43 -3.84 2.46 -3.81
N PRO A 44 -2.84 2.80 -4.67
CA PRO A 44 -2.35 1.90 -5.71
C PRO A 44 -1.83 0.55 -5.19
N SER A 45 -1.47 0.46 -3.90
CA SER A 45 -1.01 -0.79 -3.27
C SER A 45 -2.08 -1.88 -3.22
N TYR A 46 -3.35 -1.56 -3.52
CA TYR A 46 -4.43 -2.56 -3.62
C TYR A 46 -4.68 -3.08 -5.04
N GLU A 47 -3.90 -2.71 -6.03
CA GLU A 47 -4.03 -3.29 -7.39
C GLU A 47 -3.92 -4.83 -7.35
N GLY A 48 -4.90 -5.52 -7.91
CA GLY A 48 -5.00 -6.99 -7.89
C GLY A 48 -5.66 -7.57 -6.63
N GLN A 49 -6.23 -6.72 -5.75
CA GLN A 49 -6.85 -7.14 -4.50
C GLN A 49 -8.29 -6.66 -4.37
N ALA A 50 -9.18 -7.48 -3.80
CA ALA A 50 -10.50 -7.06 -3.33
C ALA A 50 -10.46 -6.86 -1.81
N VAL A 51 -10.84 -5.68 -1.37
CA VAL A 51 -10.65 -5.24 0.03
C VAL A 51 -11.91 -5.41 0.84
N THR A 52 -11.81 -6.17 1.93
CA THR A 52 -12.85 -6.29 2.96
C THR A 52 -12.62 -5.26 4.06
N MET A 53 -13.55 -4.33 4.24
CA MET A 53 -13.53 -3.46 5.41
C MET A 53 -14.13 -4.20 6.62
N THR A 54 -13.34 -4.30 7.71
CA THR A 54 -13.82 -5.00 8.92
C THR A 54 -14.73 -4.12 9.77
N TYR A 55 -14.65 -2.79 9.62
CA TYR A 55 -15.56 -1.87 10.29
C TYR A 55 -16.98 -2.06 9.77
N PRO A 56 -18.01 -2.16 10.65
CA PRO A 56 -19.33 -2.64 10.26
C PRO A 56 -20.07 -1.72 9.29
N LEU A 57 -19.93 -0.39 9.44
CA LEU A 57 -20.65 0.61 8.65
C LEU A 57 -19.68 1.42 7.80
N ILE A 58 -19.81 1.34 6.49
CA ILE A 58 -18.98 2.07 5.53
C ILE A 58 -19.84 3.08 4.74
N GLY A 59 -19.23 4.17 4.27
CA GLY A 59 -19.92 5.20 3.47
C GLY A 59 -20.63 6.29 4.27
N ASN A 60 -20.49 6.28 5.60
CA ASN A 60 -21.21 7.18 6.50
C ASN A 60 -20.85 8.67 6.35
N TYR A 61 -19.66 9.01 5.87
CA TYR A 61 -19.24 10.39 5.60
C TYR A 61 -19.12 10.71 4.10
N GLY A 62 -19.48 9.77 3.21
CA GLY A 62 -19.44 9.96 1.75
C GLY A 62 -18.04 9.99 1.17
N VAL A 63 -17.92 10.59 0.01
CA VAL A 63 -16.67 10.74 -0.75
C VAL A 63 -16.29 12.21 -0.78
N CYS A 64 -15.03 12.51 -0.48
CA CYS A 64 -14.42 13.81 -0.72
C CYS A 64 -13.21 13.60 -1.66
N TYR A 65 -13.32 14.02 -2.91
CA TYR A 65 -12.29 13.75 -3.93
C TYR A 65 -10.91 14.33 -3.60
N LYS A 66 -10.83 15.32 -2.70
CA LYS A 66 -9.56 15.87 -2.22
C LYS A 66 -8.75 14.88 -1.37
N ASP A 67 -9.42 13.89 -0.78
CA ASP A 67 -8.80 12.89 0.09
C ASP A 67 -8.31 11.65 -0.68
N MET A 68 -8.43 11.65 -2.01
CA MET A 68 -7.91 10.58 -2.86
C MET A 68 -6.38 10.53 -2.83
N GLU A 69 -5.84 9.34 -2.67
CA GLU A 69 -4.39 9.06 -2.67
C GLU A 69 -3.79 8.92 -4.08
N SER A 70 -4.64 8.81 -5.11
CA SER A 70 -4.26 8.79 -6.52
C SER A 70 -5.44 9.22 -7.41
N GLU A 71 -5.26 9.23 -8.72
CA GLU A 71 -6.26 9.74 -9.67
C GLU A 71 -7.50 8.85 -9.85
N LYS A 72 -7.44 7.58 -9.44
CA LYS A 72 -8.52 6.59 -9.64
C LYS A 72 -8.61 5.58 -8.50
N ALA A 73 -9.62 4.72 -8.54
CA ALA A 73 -9.69 3.53 -7.70
C ALA A 73 -8.81 2.41 -8.25
N TRP A 74 -8.23 1.60 -7.35
CA TRP A 74 -7.30 0.53 -7.69
C TRP A 74 -7.75 -0.86 -7.28
N PRO A 75 -8.44 -1.06 -6.13
CA PRO A 75 -8.90 -2.39 -5.77
C PRO A 75 -9.80 -3.00 -6.84
N ASP A 76 -9.64 -4.28 -7.09
CA ASP A 76 -10.50 -5.03 -7.99
C ASP A 76 -11.93 -5.16 -7.49
N GLY A 77 -12.14 -5.10 -6.17
CA GLY A 77 -13.45 -5.23 -5.56
C GLY A 77 -13.51 -4.67 -4.13
N PHE A 78 -14.73 -4.39 -3.67
CA PHE A 78 -14.96 -3.80 -2.35
C PHE A 78 -16.03 -4.58 -1.57
N ILE A 79 -15.68 -5.01 -0.36
CA ILE A 79 -16.48 -5.94 0.44
C ILE A 79 -16.77 -5.30 1.79
N VAL A 80 -18.06 -5.12 2.11
CA VAL A 80 -18.51 -4.47 3.33
C VAL A 80 -19.66 -5.21 4.01
N ARG A 81 -19.81 -5.05 5.33
CA ARG A 81 -20.94 -5.59 6.05
C ARG A 81 -22.20 -4.76 5.79
N GLU A 82 -22.12 -3.46 6.00
CA GLU A 82 -23.23 -2.55 5.84
C GLU A 82 -22.77 -1.26 5.15
N LEU A 83 -23.59 -0.78 4.23
CA LEU A 83 -23.37 0.48 3.56
C LEU A 83 -24.32 1.53 4.10
N SER A 84 -23.81 2.70 4.46
CA SER A 84 -24.61 3.83 4.92
C SER A 84 -25.61 4.23 3.83
N ARG A 85 -26.87 4.38 4.22
CA ARG A 85 -27.94 4.80 3.30
C ARG A 85 -27.80 6.25 2.88
N MET A 86 -27.28 7.08 3.77
CA MET A 86 -27.14 8.52 3.54
C MET A 86 -25.83 9.00 4.20
N PRO A 87 -24.87 9.46 3.40
CA PRO A 87 -23.67 10.07 3.95
C PRO A 87 -24.01 11.40 4.64
N SER A 88 -23.36 11.67 5.77
CA SER A 88 -23.54 12.89 6.55
C SER A 88 -22.17 13.47 6.93
N ASN A 89 -21.68 14.36 6.07
CA ASN A 89 -20.45 15.13 6.32
C ASN A 89 -20.49 16.40 5.46
N PHE A 90 -20.01 17.52 5.99
CA PHE A 90 -19.98 18.81 5.25
C PHE A 90 -19.03 18.77 4.03
N ARG A 91 -18.09 17.82 3.96
CA ARG A 91 -17.17 17.62 2.83
C ARG A 91 -17.67 16.58 1.82
N ASN A 92 -18.84 15.99 2.05
CA ASN A 92 -19.38 14.97 1.17
C ASN A 92 -19.74 15.54 -0.21
N GLU A 93 -19.13 14.99 -1.25
CA GLU A 93 -19.38 15.34 -2.65
C GLU A 93 -20.20 14.25 -3.38
N ALA A 94 -20.09 12.99 -2.95
CA ALA A 94 -20.83 11.87 -3.53
C ALA A 94 -21.02 10.70 -2.55
N PRO A 95 -22.06 9.87 -2.69
CA PRO A 95 -22.14 8.60 -1.99
C PRO A 95 -21.12 7.60 -2.56
N ILE A 96 -20.60 6.72 -1.70
CA ILE A 96 -19.58 5.73 -2.08
C ILE A 96 -20.06 4.78 -3.20
N GLN A 97 -21.34 4.45 -3.26
CA GLN A 97 -21.89 3.63 -4.35
C GLN A 97 -21.69 4.26 -5.72
N LYS A 98 -21.88 5.60 -5.82
CA LYS A 98 -21.61 6.31 -7.06
C LYS A 98 -20.13 6.25 -7.42
N PHE A 99 -19.24 6.44 -6.45
CA PHE A 99 -17.80 6.32 -6.66
C PHE A 99 -17.39 4.94 -7.19
N LEU A 100 -17.92 3.86 -6.60
CA LEU A 100 -17.67 2.50 -7.06
C LEU A 100 -18.16 2.26 -8.50
N LEU A 101 -19.36 2.79 -8.83
CA LEU A 101 -19.92 2.67 -10.19
C LEU A 101 -19.10 3.47 -11.21
N ASP A 102 -18.72 4.71 -10.89
CA ASP A 102 -17.95 5.58 -11.78
C ASP A 102 -16.56 5.02 -12.08
N ASN A 103 -15.98 4.24 -11.14
CA ASN A 103 -14.67 3.59 -11.29
C ASN A 103 -14.74 2.11 -11.71
N ASP A 104 -15.92 1.60 -12.08
CA ASP A 104 -16.14 0.19 -12.47
C ASP A 104 -15.66 -0.82 -11.42
N ILE A 105 -15.82 -0.51 -10.14
CA ILE A 105 -15.45 -1.39 -9.03
C ILE A 105 -16.66 -2.23 -8.60
N PRO A 106 -16.65 -3.57 -8.75
CA PRO A 106 -17.67 -4.43 -8.20
C PRO A 106 -17.57 -4.47 -6.67
N GLY A 107 -18.72 -4.46 -6.01
CA GLY A 107 -18.77 -4.54 -4.57
C GLY A 107 -19.92 -5.38 -4.05
N ILE A 108 -19.77 -5.87 -2.83
CA ILE A 108 -20.79 -6.67 -2.13
C ILE A 108 -20.99 -6.16 -0.70
N CYS A 109 -22.24 -5.97 -0.30
CA CYS A 109 -22.62 -5.68 1.08
C CYS A 109 -23.62 -6.69 1.65
N GLY A 110 -23.82 -6.66 2.97
CA GLY A 110 -24.75 -7.55 3.64
C GLY A 110 -24.20 -8.93 3.97
N ILE A 111 -22.89 -9.11 3.87
CA ILE A 111 -22.23 -10.37 4.25
C ILE A 111 -21.64 -10.31 5.66
N ASP A 112 -21.36 -11.44 6.26
CA ASP A 112 -20.64 -11.53 7.53
C ASP A 112 -19.14 -11.32 7.31
N THR A 113 -18.68 -10.05 7.29
CA THR A 113 -17.28 -9.68 7.15
C THR A 113 -16.41 -10.18 8.32
N ARG A 114 -17.00 -10.40 9.51
CA ARG A 114 -16.29 -11.00 10.66
C ARG A 114 -15.96 -12.47 10.39
N ALA A 115 -16.92 -13.25 9.87
CA ALA A 115 -16.69 -14.64 9.48
C ALA A 115 -15.64 -14.73 8.36
N LEU A 116 -15.73 -13.87 7.34
CA LEU A 116 -14.74 -13.78 6.26
C LEU A 116 -13.34 -13.48 6.83
N THR A 117 -13.21 -12.46 7.69
CA THR A 117 -11.93 -12.09 8.32
C THR A 117 -11.34 -13.25 9.13
N LYS A 118 -12.17 -14.03 9.85
CA LYS A 118 -11.70 -15.21 10.57
C LYS A 118 -11.12 -16.26 9.63
N ILE A 119 -11.79 -16.56 8.52
CA ILE A 119 -11.30 -17.50 7.50
C ILE A 119 -9.93 -17.03 6.98
N LEU A 120 -9.80 -15.75 6.60
CA LEU A 120 -8.54 -15.21 6.09
C LEU A 120 -7.42 -15.22 7.15
N ARG A 121 -7.72 -15.00 8.41
CA ARG A 121 -6.72 -15.10 9.49
C ARG A 121 -6.28 -16.54 9.75
N GLU A 122 -7.20 -17.49 9.68
CA GLU A 122 -6.93 -18.91 9.96
C GLU A 122 -6.25 -19.61 8.78
N LYS A 123 -6.66 -19.32 7.54
CA LYS A 123 -6.16 -19.99 6.33
C LYS A 123 -5.11 -19.17 5.56
N GLY A 124 -5.03 -17.88 5.78
CA GLY A 124 -4.24 -16.91 5.02
C GLY A 124 -5.12 -16.13 4.03
N THR A 125 -4.54 -15.08 3.41
CA THR A 125 -5.17 -14.45 2.25
C THR A 125 -5.36 -15.49 1.16
N MET A 126 -6.50 -15.44 0.49
CA MET A 126 -6.87 -16.39 -0.55
C MET A 126 -7.57 -15.68 -1.71
N ASN A 127 -7.60 -16.33 -2.86
CA ASN A 127 -8.32 -15.81 -4.00
C ASN A 127 -9.82 -15.95 -3.82
N GLY A 128 -10.57 -15.07 -4.49
CA GLY A 128 -12.02 -15.16 -4.54
C GLY A 128 -12.58 -14.48 -5.77
N MET A 129 -13.84 -14.73 -6.03
CA MET A 129 -14.60 -14.14 -7.14
C MET A 129 -15.77 -13.35 -6.59
N ILE A 130 -15.95 -12.12 -7.06
CA ILE A 130 -17.18 -11.35 -6.84
C ILE A 130 -17.99 -11.42 -8.13
N THR A 131 -19.24 -11.89 -8.04
CA THR A 131 -20.14 -12.05 -9.21
C THR A 131 -21.59 -11.71 -8.86
N THR A 132 -22.33 -11.19 -9.82
CA THR A 132 -23.79 -11.02 -9.76
C THR A 132 -24.54 -12.11 -10.50
N ASN A 133 -23.84 -13.05 -11.13
CA ASN A 133 -24.43 -14.19 -11.81
C ASN A 133 -24.98 -15.19 -10.79
N GLU A 134 -26.30 -15.34 -10.70
CA GLU A 134 -26.97 -16.29 -9.79
C GLU A 134 -26.80 -17.77 -10.25
N ASN A 135 -26.42 -17.99 -11.50
CA ASN A 135 -26.29 -19.33 -12.12
C ASN A 135 -24.81 -19.77 -12.24
N TYR A 136 -23.93 -19.26 -11.37
CA TYR A 136 -22.53 -19.71 -11.36
C TYR A 136 -22.41 -21.19 -11.06
N ASN A 137 -21.46 -21.88 -11.71
CA ASN A 137 -21.13 -23.28 -11.46
C ASN A 137 -19.79 -23.35 -10.69
N LEU A 138 -19.84 -23.91 -9.47
CA LEU A 138 -18.63 -24.01 -8.63
C LEU A 138 -17.53 -24.85 -9.29
N ASP A 139 -17.87 -25.92 -9.99
CA ASP A 139 -16.88 -26.77 -10.67
C ASP A 139 -16.13 -26.03 -11.79
N GLU A 140 -16.75 -25.00 -12.36
CA GLU A 140 -16.15 -24.18 -13.42
C GLU A 140 -15.36 -22.96 -12.87
N VAL A 141 -15.83 -22.36 -11.78
CA VAL A 141 -15.22 -21.11 -11.27
C VAL A 141 -14.08 -21.38 -10.29
N LEU A 142 -14.15 -22.44 -9.47
CA LEU A 142 -13.10 -22.74 -8.48
C LEU A 142 -11.72 -22.98 -9.10
N PRO A 143 -11.56 -23.69 -10.23
CA PRO A 143 -10.26 -23.80 -10.87
C PRO A 143 -9.68 -22.43 -11.27
N LYS A 144 -10.51 -21.55 -11.86
CA LYS A 144 -10.10 -20.20 -12.27
C LYS A 144 -9.67 -19.33 -11.08
N ILE A 145 -10.41 -19.43 -9.97
CA ILE A 145 -10.09 -18.70 -8.74
C ILE A 145 -8.72 -19.16 -8.19
N LYS A 146 -8.49 -20.49 -8.16
CA LYS A 146 -7.23 -21.05 -7.65
C LYS A 146 -6.00 -20.73 -8.51
N GLU A 147 -6.19 -20.60 -9.82
CA GLU A 147 -5.12 -20.28 -10.77
C GLU A 147 -4.75 -18.79 -10.80
N TYR A 148 -5.61 -17.92 -10.26
CA TYR A 148 -5.37 -16.48 -10.27
C TYR A 148 -4.09 -16.13 -9.51
N LYS A 149 -3.29 -15.23 -10.09
CA LYS A 149 -2.07 -14.68 -9.47
C LYS A 149 -1.98 -13.19 -9.72
N VAL A 150 -1.68 -12.46 -8.67
CA VAL A 150 -1.33 -11.04 -8.76
C VAL A 150 0.10 -10.95 -9.28
N ALA A 151 0.31 -10.37 -10.47
CA ALA A 151 1.63 -10.24 -11.08
C ALA A 151 1.76 -8.96 -11.93
N GLY A 152 2.97 -8.43 -12.01
CA GLY A 152 3.32 -7.27 -12.85
C GLY A 152 2.59 -5.98 -12.46
N VAL A 153 2.13 -5.87 -11.22
CA VAL A 153 1.23 -4.79 -10.76
C VAL A 153 1.94 -3.43 -10.67
N VAL A 154 3.23 -3.38 -10.34
CA VAL A 154 3.99 -2.11 -10.31
C VAL A 154 3.96 -1.41 -11.67
N ARG A 155 4.04 -2.17 -12.77
CA ARG A 155 3.98 -1.61 -14.14
C ARG A 155 2.63 -0.98 -14.48
N LYS A 156 1.56 -1.41 -13.81
CA LYS A 156 0.20 -0.86 -14.01
C LYS A 156 -0.04 0.43 -13.22
N VAL A 157 0.60 0.58 -12.06
CA VAL A 157 0.33 1.67 -11.11
C VAL A 157 1.31 2.83 -11.20
N THR A 158 2.52 2.60 -11.67
CA THR A 158 3.54 3.67 -11.82
C THR A 158 3.10 4.75 -12.80
N CYS A 159 3.52 5.98 -12.59
CA CYS A 159 3.28 7.08 -13.52
C CYS A 159 3.87 6.77 -14.90
N LYS A 160 3.23 7.30 -15.95
CA LYS A 160 3.66 7.07 -17.34
C LYS A 160 4.86 7.92 -17.73
N GLU A 161 4.90 9.13 -17.22
CA GLU A 161 5.92 10.14 -17.51
C GLU A 161 6.34 10.82 -16.21
N LYS A 162 7.58 11.30 -16.17
CA LYS A 162 8.05 12.07 -15.02
C LYS A 162 7.33 13.41 -14.94
N TYR A 163 7.09 13.86 -13.74
CA TYR A 163 6.52 15.19 -13.45
C TYR A 163 7.15 15.81 -12.20
N VAL A 164 6.98 17.12 -12.03
CA VAL A 164 7.61 17.88 -10.96
C VAL A 164 6.54 18.58 -10.11
N LEU A 165 6.67 18.46 -8.80
CA LEU A 165 6.02 19.33 -7.82
C LEU A 165 7.04 20.41 -7.44
N ASN A 166 6.78 21.65 -7.84
CA ASN A 166 7.70 22.75 -7.61
C ASN A 166 7.86 23.05 -6.11
N GLY A 167 9.07 23.42 -5.71
CA GLY A 167 9.45 23.85 -4.38
C GLY A 167 10.76 24.62 -4.44
N ASP A 168 11.05 25.41 -3.41
CA ASP A 168 12.26 26.25 -3.34
C ASP A 168 13.38 25.64 -2.48
N GLY A 169 13.13 24.44 -1.93
CA GLY A 169 14.05 23.73 -1.03
C GLY A 169 14.80 22.58 -1.71
N PRO A 170 15.19 21.55 -0.95
CA PRO A 170 15.95 20.42 -1.48
C PRO A 170 15.24 19.70 -2.62
N ARG A 171 16.01 19.23 -3.60
CA ARG A 171 15.52 18.46 -4.74
C ARG A 171 15.44 16.99 -4.38
N VAL A 172 14.24 16.43 -4.40
CA VAL A 172 13.99 15.01 -4.12
C VAL A 172 13.59 14.28 -5.39
N ALA A 173 14.31 13.21 -5.72
CA ALA A 173 13.90 12.26 -6.75
C ALA A 173 13.03 11.18 -6.12
N LEU A 174 11.75 11.10 -6.49
CA LEU A 174 10.82 10.08 -6.00
C LEU A 174 10.62 9.02 -7.09
N MET A 175 10.99 7.77 -6.80
CA MET A 175 10.65 6.64 -7.67
C MET A 175 9.24 6.14 -7.32
N ASP A 176 8.37 6.17 -8.32
CA ASP A 176 6.96 5.83 -8.18
C ASP A 176 6.71 4.35 -8.50
N PHE A 177 6.55 3.54 -7.45
CA PHE A 177 6.16 2.13 -7.55
C PHE A 177 4.65 1.92 -7.37
N GLY A 178 3.87 2.98 -7.33
CA GLY A 178 2.48 3.10 -6.94
C GLY A 178 2.35 4.02 -5.74
N ALA A 179 2.96 5.20 -5.85
CA ALA A 179 3.06 6.16 -4.76
C ALA A 179 1.70 6.72 -4.37
N LYS A 180 1.42 6.72 -3.07
CA LYS A 180 0.35 7.53 -2.51
C LYS A 180 0.71 9.02 -2.65
N LYS A 181 -0.26 9.81 -3.10
CA LYS A 181 -0.10 11.26 -3.30
C LYS A 181 0.49 11.97 -2.08
N ASN A 182 0.11 11.52 -0.89
CA ASN A 182 0.58 12.15 0.35
C ASN A 182 2.08 11.94 0.63
N ILE A 183 2.76 10.99 0.00
CA ILE A 183 4.23 10.87 0.10
C ILE A 183 4.90 12.08 -0.57
N ALA A 184 4.59 12.32 -1.85
CA ALA A 184 5.11 13.47 -2.58
C ALA A 184 4.68 14.80 -1.94
N LYS A 185 3.41 14.87 -1.50
CA LYS A 185 2.87 16.04 -0.79
C LYS A 185 3.59 16.32 0.52
N SER A 186 3.90 15.30 1.32
CA SER A 186 4.61 15.46 2.60
C SER A 186 6.00 16.06 2.42
N LEU A 187 6.69 15.75 1.32
CA LEU A 187 7.97 16.35 0.95
C LEU A 187 7.77 17.78 0.44
N ASN A 188 6.81 17.99 -0.45
CA ASN A 188 6.53 19.31 -1.03
C ASN A 188 6.03 20.31 0.02
N ASP A 189 5.19 19.90 0.97
CA ASP A 189 4.73 20.73 2.10
C ASP A 189 5.92 21.17 3.00
N ARG A 190 7.06 20.46 2.95
CA ARG A 190 8.32 20.82 3.62
C ARG A 190 9.26 21.64 2.74
N GLY A 191 8.76 22.09 1.59
CA GLY A 191 9.47 22.97 0.66
C GLY A 191 10.28 22.25 -0.41
N CYS A 192 10.34 20.90 -0.43
CA CYS A 192 11.09 20.19 -1.47
C CYS A 192 10.52 20.43 -2.87
N GLU A 193 11.41 20.59 -3.86
CA GLU A 193 11.12 20.29 -5.24
C GLU A 193 11.14 18.78 -5.42
N VAL A 194 9.99 18.18 -5.80
CA VAL A 194 9.88 16.73 -5.92
C VAL A 194 9.71 16.36 -7.40
N THR A 195 10.71 15.70 -7.97
CA THR A 195 10.59 15.08 -9.30
C THR A 195 10.19 13.63 -9.15
N VAL A 196 8.99 13.29 -9.62
CA VAL A 196 8.46 11.94 -9.61
C VAL A 196 8.87 11.22 -10.89
N TYR A 197 9.53 10.08 -10.74
CA TYR A 197 10.03 9.24 -11.84
C TYR A 197 9.25 7.93 -11.92
N PRO A 198 8.93 7.43 -13.14
CA PRO A 198 8.41 6.09 -13.32
C PRO A 198 9.32 5.02 -12.70
N ALA A 199 8.72 3.92 -12.22
CA ALA A 199 9.41 2.83 -11.51
C ALA A 199 10.64 2.25 -12.24
N TYR A 200 10.62 2.25 -13.56
CA TYR A 200 11.67 1.65 -14.42
C TYR A 200 12.69 2.65 -14.95
N THR A 201 12.69 3.89 -14.41
CA THR A 201 13.69 4.90 -14.76
C THR A 201 15.08 4.44 -14.32
N LYS A 202 16.07 4.66 -15.17
CA LYS A 202 17.46 4.26 -14.88
C LYS A 202 18.08 5.12 -13.80
N ALA A 203 18.88 4.52 -12.95
CA ALA A 203 19.58 5.22 -11.85
C ALA A 203 20.46 6.37 -12.39
N GLU A 204 21.09 6.18 -13.56
CA GLU A 204 21.91 7.21 -14.21
C GLU A 204 21.10 8.46 -14.56
N GLU A 205 19.83 8.32 -15.01
CA GLU A 205 18.97 9.47 -15.31
C GLU A 205 18.59 10.20 -14.01
N ILE A 206 18.24 9.45 -12.96
CA ILE A 206 17.90 10.02 -11.65
C ILE A 206 19.09 10.79 -11.09
N LEU A 207 20.28 10.18 -11.06
CA LEU A 207 21.49 10.79 -10.51
C LEU A 207 21.98 11.98 -11.35
N ALA A 208 21.75 11.98 -12.67
CA ALA A 208 22.07 13.12 -13.53
C ALA A 208 21.28 14.40 -13.19
N SER A 209 20.13 14.28 -12.51
CA SER A 209 19.38 15.44 -12.00
C SER A 209 19.99 16.05 -10.74
N ASN A 210 21.07 15.45 -10.18
CA ASN A 210 21.73 15.84 -8.94
C ASN A 210 20.74 16.05 -7.78
N PRO A 211 19.95 15.04 -7.38
CA PRO A 211 19.02 15.16 -6.28
C PRO A 211 19.78 15.28 -4.95
N ASP A 212 19.23 16.05 -4.02
CA ASP A 212 19.73 16.13 -2.65
C ASP A 212 19.29 14.92 -1.82
N GLY A 213 18.20 14.24 -2.22
CA GLY A 213 17.72 13.00 -1.64
C GLY A 213 16.88 12.16 -2.60
N ILE A 214 16.74 10.86 -2.30
CA ILE A 214 15.95 9.92 -3.08
C ILE A 214 14.86 9.33 -2.18
N MET A 215 13.61 9.33 -2.67
CA MET A 215 12.48 8.68 -2.03
C MET A 215 12.10 7.45 -2.85
N LEU A 216 12.04 6.26 -2.20
CA LEU A 216 11.49 5.06 -2.78
C LEU A 216 10.08 4.85 -2.23
N SER A 217 9.07 4.92 -3.08
CA SER A 217 7.67 4.92 -2.66
C SER A 217 7.16 3.56 -2.21
N ASN A 218 5.94 3.55 -1.70
CA ASN A 218 5.10 2.35 -1.55
C ASN A 218 4.69 1.79 -2.92
N GLY A 219 4.06 0.61 -2.92
CA GLY A 219 3.49 0.00 -4.11
C GLY A 219 2.92 -1.39 -3.84
N PRO A 220 2.25 -1.99 -4.85
CA PRO A 220 1.64 -3.31 -4.77
C PRO A 220 2.58 -4.47 -5.12
N GLY A 221 2.16 -5.69 -4.79
CA GLY A 221 2.69 -6.93 -5.34
C GLY A 221 3.83 -7.57 -4.54
N ASP A 222 4.43 -8.58 -5.16
CA ASP A 222 5.60 -9.27 -4.62
C ASP A 222 6.87 -8.49 -4.98
N PRO A 223 7.68 -8.03 -4.01
CA PRO A 223 8.90 -7.28 -4.31
C PRO A 223 9.90 -8.09 -5.16
N LYS A 224 9.89 -9.43 -5.09
CA LYS A 224 10.77 -10.30 -5.89
C LYS A 224 10.46 -10.28 -7.39
N GLU A 225 9.28 -9.85 -7.80
CA GLU A 225 8.96 -9.66 -9.22
C GLU A 225 9.65 -8.41 -9.83
N CYS A 226 10.13 -7.49 -9.00
CA CYS A 226 10.67 -6.19 -9.40
C CYS A 226 12.18 -6.25 -9.72
N VAL A 227 12.67 -7.31 -10.39
CA VAL A 227 14.11 -7.56 -10.62
C VAL A 227 14.80 -6.36 -11.28
N GLU A 228 14.22 -5.78 -12.33
CA GLU A 228 14.80 -4.62 -13.04
C GLU A 228 14.93 -3.40 -12.12
N ILE A 229 13.96 -3.18 -11.25
CA ILE A 229 13.95 -2.06 -10.30
C ILE A 229 15.01 -2.27 -9.22
N ILE A 230 15.14 -3.50 -8.70
CA ILE A 230 16.15 -3.86 -7.71
C ILE A 230 17.57 -3.57 -8.24
N GLU A 231 17.86 -3.87 -9.50
CA GLU A 231 19.16 -3.58 -10.11
C GLU A 231 19.43 -2.07 -10.20
N GLU A 232 18.42 -1.24 -10.46
CA GLU A 232 18.60 0.21 -10.43
C GLU A 232 18.77 0.74 -8.99
N ILE A 233 18.05 0.18 -8.02
CA ILE A 233 18.21 0.54 -6.60
C ILE A 233 19.62 0.21 -6.08
N LYS A 234 20.26 -0.88 -6.53
CA LYS A 234 21.67 -1.18 -6.20
C LYS A 234 22.60 -0.04 -6.59
N LYS A 235 22.39 0.56 -7.77
CA LYS A 235 23.18 1.70 -8.24
C LYS A 235 22.90 2.96 -7.42
N LEU A 236 21.63 3.21 -7.07
CA LEU A 236 21.26 4.31 -6.20
C LEU A 236 21.86 4.15 -4.79
N TYR A 237 21.85 2.93 -4.23
CA TYR A 237 22.52 2.62 -2.97
C TYR A 237 24.02 2.94 -3.00
N ALA A 238 24.68 2.70 -4.14
CA ALA A 238 26.12 2.97 -4.31
C ALA A 238 26.43 4.46 -4.44
N SER A 239 25.45 5.32 -4.76
CA SER A 239 25.66 6.75 -5.04
C SER A 239 25.97 7.61 -3.83
N ASN A 240 25.69 7.14 -2.61
CA ASN A 240 25.78 7.88 -1.34
C ASN A 240 24.79 9.07 -1.22
N VAL A 241 23.84 9.26 -2.13
CA VAL A 241 22.75 10.21 -1.95
C VAL A 241 21.86 9.69 -0.80
N PRO A 242 21.38 10.56 0.12
CA PRO A 242 20.44 10.16 1.17
C PRO A 242 19.19 9.49 0.60
N ILE A 243 18.78 8.36 1.20
CA ILE A 243 17.58 7.62 0.73
C ILE A 243 16.62 7.38 1.89
N PHE A 244 15.35 7.70 1.65
CA PHE A 244 14.23 7.24 2.47
C PHE A 244 13.32 6.34 1.65
N ALA A 245 12.94 5.18 2.21
CA ALA A 245 12.10 4.20 1.50
C ALA A 245 10.91 3.75 2.35
N ILE A 246 9.75 3.62 1.72
CA ILE A 246 8.47 3.32 2.38
C ILE A 246 7.87 2.05 1.77
N CYS A 247 7.44 1.11 2.62
CA CYS A 247 6.68 -0.10 2.31
C CYS A 247 7.34 -0.95 1.20
N LEU A 248 6.86 -0.95 -0.04
CA LEU A 248 7.52 -1.66 -1.14
C LEU A 248 8.96 -1.16 -1.35
N GLY A 249 9.21 0.14 -1.25
CA GLY A 249 10.55 0.71 -1.34
C GLY A 249 11.51 0.16 -0.29
N HIS A 250 11.04 -0.03 0.96
CA HIS A 250 11.79 -0.69 2.02
C HIS A 250 12.17 -2.13 1.65
N GLN A 251 11.21 -2.91 1.12
CA GLN A 251 11.43 -4.30 0.71
C GLN A 251 12.42 -4.38 -0.47
N LEU A 252 12.27 -3.50 -1.46
CA LEU A 252 13.16 -3.45 -2.64
C LEU A 252 14.59 -3.05 -2.26
N MET A 253 14.76 -2.08 -1.33
CA MET A 253 16.07 -1.70 -0.81
C MET A 253 16.71 -2.87 -0.06
N SER A 254 15.95 -3.62 0.71
CA SER A 254 16.43 -4.79 1.45
C SER A 254 16.90 -5.88 0.49
N LEU A 255 16.13 -6.19 -0.57
CA LEU A 255 16.53 -7.13 -1.62
C LEU A 255 17.77 -6.64 -2.39
N ALA A 256 17.86 -5.34 -2.68
CA ALA A 256 19.01 -4.75 -3.36
C ALA A 256 20.32 -4.88 -2.56
N THR A 257 20.22 -4.98 -1.25
CA THR A 257 21.37 -5.10 -0.32
C THR A 257 21.60 -6.52 0.19
N GLY A 258 20.88 -7.50 -0.37
CA GLY A 258 21.14 -8.93 -0.16
C GLY A 258 20.31 -9.62 0.92
N ALA A 259 19.38 -8.91 1.57
CA ALA A 259 18.36 -9.53 2.42
C ALA A 259 17.26 -10.21 1.57
N ASP A 260 16.41 -11.00 2.21
CA ASP A 260 15.26 -11.65 1.58
C ASP A 260 13.93 -11.15 2.13
N THR A 261 12.84 -11.48 1.45
CA THR A 261 11.48 -11.17 1.86
C THR A 261 10.61 -12.41 1.81
N HIS A 262 9.59 -12.47 2.66
CA HIS A 262 8.62 -13.55 2.61
C HIS A 262 7.19 -13.02 2.75
N ARG A 263 6.23 -13.80 2.28
CA ARG A 263 4.82 -13.49 2.36
C ARG A 263 4.29 -13.77 3.77
N LEU A 264 3.61 -12.81 4.36
CA LEU A 264 2.87 -13.00 5.60
C LEU A 264 1.58 -13.78 5.35
N LYS A 265 1.11 -14.48 6.35
CA LYS A 265 -0.11 -15.31 6.23
C LYS A 265 -1.33 -14.50 5.77
N TYR A 266 -1.54 -13.29 6.31
CA TYR A 266 -2.64 -12.40 5.93
C TYR A 266 -2.23 -10.93 5.81
N GLY A 267 -0.94 -10.61 6.04
CA GLY A 267 -0.40 -9.27 5.95
C GLY A 267 -0.86 -8.32 7.06
N HIS A 268 -0.34 -7.10 7.02
CA HIS A 268 -0.76 -6.01 7.89
C HIS A 268 -1.51 -4.97 7.06
N ARG A 269 -2.80 -4.73 7.38
CA ARG A 269 -3.62 -3.71 6.71
C ARG A 269 -4.55 -3.05 7.72
N GLY A 270 -4.33 -1.76 7.95
CA GLY A 270 -5.10 -0.97 8.91
C GLY A 270 -4.33 0.25 9.38
N ALA A 271 -5.01 1.11 10.13
CA ALA A 271 -4.46 2.34 10.70
C ALA A 271 -4.24 2.25 12.22
N ASN A 272 -4.04 1.04 12.74
CA ASN A 272 -3.98 0.75 14.18
C ASN A 272 -2.89 -0.28 14.55
N HIS A 273 -1.81 -0.33 13.77
CA HIS A 273 -0.70 -1.24 14.02
C HIS A 273 0.38 -0.57 14.87
N PRO A 274 0.73 -1.14 16.05
CA PRO A 274 1.76 -0.58 16.90
C PRO A 274 3.15 -0.98 16.39
N VAL A 275 4.00 0.02 16.17
CA VAL A 275 5.42 -0.16 15.80
C VAL A 275 6.30 0.45 16.88
N LYS A 276 7.37 -0.26 17.23
CA LYS A 276 8.35 0.17 18.22
C LYS A 276 9.60 0.69 17.50
N ASP A 277 9.99 1.90 17.79
CA ASP A 277 11.30 2.44 17.46
C ASP A 277 12.33 1.81 18.40
N LEU A 278 13.27 1.07 17.84
CA LEU A 278 14.26 0.31 18.62
C LEU A 278 15.32 1.20 19.26
N ALA A 279 15.61 2.35 18.67
CA ALA A 279 16.60 3.31 19.21
C ALA A 279 16.07 4.04 20.44
N THR A 280 14.79 4.43 20.44
CA THR A 280 14.17 5.21 21.51
C THR A 280 13.33 4.38 22.47
N GLY A 281 12.91 3.18 22.07
CA GLY A 281 11.98 2.33 22.78
C GLY A 281 10.52 2.80 22.74
N LYS A 282 10.22 3.90 22.05
CA LYS A 282 8.86 4.44 21.90
C LYS A 282 8.02 3.57 20.98
N VAL A 283 6.73 3.49 21.30
CA VAL A 283 5.73 2.81 20.45
C VAL A 283 4.85 3.86 19.80
N TYR A 284 4.69 3.76 18.50
CA TYR A 284 3.80 4.58 17.69
C TYR A 284 2.67 3.74 17.11
N ILE A 285 1.52 4.34 16.86
CA ILE A 285 0.47 3.70 16.07
C ILE A 285 0.66 4.11 14.62
N SER A 286 0.70 3.12 13.74
CA SER A 286 1.01 3.32 12.32
C SER A 286 -0.09 2.81 11.40
N THR A 287 -0.10 3.36 10.20
CA THR A 287 -0.87 2.84 9.06
C THR A 287 -0.02 1.82 8.31
N GLN A 288 -0.63 0.69 7.94
CA GLN A 288 0.04 -0.37 7.22
C GLN A 288 -0.84 -0.92 6.10
N ASN A 289 -0.19 -1.31 5.00
CA ASN A 289 -0.83 -2.01 3.88
C ASN A 289 0.22 -2.83 3.12
N HIS A 290 0.58 -4.00 3.64
CA HIS A 290 1.53 -4.89 2.98
C HIS A 290 1.23 -6.37 3.25
N GLY A 291 1.56 -7.22 2.27
CA GLY A 291 1.45 -8.68 2.37
C GLY A 291 2.80 -9.38 2.52
N TYR A 292 3.90 -8.65 2.33
CA TYR A 292 5.28 -9.15 2.42
C TYR A 292 6.03 -8.40 3.50
N VAL A 293 7.08 -9.01 4.02
CA VAL A 293 7.95 -8.46 5.05
C VAL A 293 9.39 -8.88 4.79
N VAL A 294 10.33 -8.06 5.23
CA VAL A 294 11.77 -8.39 5.19
C VAL A 294 12.06 -9.49 6.21
N ASP A 295 12.77 -10.54 5.78
CA ASP A 295 13.23 -11.60 6.65
C ASP A 295 14.50 -11.15 7.39
N GLU A 296 14.33 -10.75 8.64
CA GLU A 296 15.39 -10.21 9.49
C GLU A 296 16.57 -11.20 9.66
N ALA A 297 16.29 -12.52 9.61
CA ALA A 297 17.33 -13.54 9.71
C ALA A 297 18.31 -13.54 8.51
N THR A 298 17.93 -12.92 7.41
CA THR A 298 18.76 -12.82 6.20
C THR A 298 19.57 -11.53 6.10
N LEU A 299 19.38 -10.59 7.05
CA LEU A 299 20.10 -9.33 7.06
C LEU A 299 21.61 -9.57 7.29
N ASN A 300 22.42 -8.89 6.50
CA ASN A 300 23.83 -8.77 6.80
C ASN A 300 24.05 -7.64 7.84
N PRO A 301 24.49 -7.98 9.06
CA PRO A 301 24.63 -6.97 10.13
C PRO A 301 25.71 -5.92 9.86
N GLU A 302 26.61 -6.15 8.90
CA GLU A 302 27.57 -5.14 8.45
C GLU A 302 26.96 -4.11 7.47
N VAL A 303 25.79 -4.42 6.90
CA VAL A 303 25.09 -3.56 5.93
C VAL A 303 23.96 -2.79 6.56
N ALA A 304 23.09 -3.47 7.32
CA ALA A 304 21.91 -2.86 7.90
C ALA A 304 21.57 -3.49 9.25
N GLU A 305 20.83 -2.73 10.05
CA GLU A 305 20.30 -3.17 11.34
C GLU A 305 18.81 -2.81 11.46
N PRO A 306 18.01 -3.61 12.19
CA PRO A 306 16.61 -3.28 12.47
C PRO A 306 16.50 -1.94 13.19
N ALA A 307 15.58 -1.08 12.69
CA ALA A 307 15.29 0.21 13.27
C ALA A 307 13.90 0.26 13.92
N PHE A 308 12.95 -0.49 13.34
CA PHE A 308 11.58 -0.59 13.83
C PHE A 308 11.11 -2.04 13.85
N GLU A 309 10.27 -2.38 14.83
CA GLU A 309 9.68 -3.70 15.05
C GLU A 309 8.17 -3.61 15.27
N ASN A 310 7.40 -4.51 14.68
CA ASN A 310 5.97 -4.66 15.01
C ASN A 310 5.80 -5.20 16.43
N VAL A 311 4.99 -4.52 17.25
CA VAL A 311 4.83 -4.92 18.65
C VAL A 311 4.08 -6.25 18.76
N ASN A 312 3.18 -6.56 17.83
CA ASN A 312 2.28 -7.71 17.91
C ASN A 312 2.96 -9.03 17.51
N ASP A 313 3.71 -9.05 16.42
CA ASP A 313 4.25 -10.30 15.84
C ASP A 313 5.77 -10.27 15.63
N LYS A 314 6.42 -9.16 16.01
CA LYS A 314 7.88 -9.01 15.98
C LYS A 314 8.48 -9.00 14.57
N THR A 315 7.68 -8.76 13.55
CA THR A 315 8.20 -8.59 12.19
C THR A 315 9.00 -7.30 12.06
N ASN A 316 9.95 -7.29 11.12
CA ASN A 316 10.73 -6.10 10.81
C ASN A 316 9.84 -5.00 10.22
N GLU A 317 9.95 -3.81 10.78
CA GLU A 317 9.17 -2.65 10.36
C GLU A 317 10.05 -1.49 9.86
N GLY A 318 11.35 -1.73 9.74
CA GLY A 318 12.26 -0.73 9.18
C GLY A 318 13.73 -1.03 9.48
N LEU A 319 14.59 -0.46 8.64
CA LEU A 319 16.03 -0.67 8.69
C LEU A 319 16.78 0.67 8.69
N SER A 320 17.94 0.67 9.34
CA SER A 320 18.97 1.70 9.25
C SER A 320 20.22 1.11 8.60
N TYR A 321 20.80 1.80 7.62
CA TYR A 321 21.94 1.29 6.84
C TYR A 321 23.26 1.86 7.36
N LYS A 322 24.19 0.98 7.70
CA LYS A 322 25.46 1.35 8.34
C LYS A 322 26.38 2.11 7.38
N GLY A 323 26.93 3.22 7.85
CA GLY A 323 27.85 4.07 7.06
C GLY A 323 27.16 4.77 5.86
N LYS A 324 25.85 4.82 5.83
CA LYS A 324 25.06 5.43 4.77
C LYS A 324 23.96 6.33 5.37
N ASN A 325 23.64 7.42 4.68
CA ASN A 325 22.46 8.22 5.01
C ASN A 325 21.21 7.59 4.41
N ILE A 326 20.87 6.37 4.87
CA ILE A 326 19.74 5.59 4.36
C ILE A 326 18.97 5.00 5.53
N PHE A 327 17.66 5.20 5.54
CA PHE A 327 16.74 4.47 6.42
C PHE A 327 15.46 4.11 5.68
N THR A 328 14.79 3.06 6.11
CA THR A 328 13.60 2.55 5.46
C THR A 328 12.56 2.15 6.49
N VAL A 329 11.28 2.24 6.13
CA VAL A 329 10.17 1.81 6.98
C VAL A 329 9.16 0.97 6.20
N GLN A 330 8.60 -0.05 6.85
CA GLN A 330 7.57 -0.90 6.27
C GLN A 330 6.18 -0.25 6.34
N PHE A 331 5.92 0.53 7.38
CA PHE A 331 4.67 1.25 7.60
C PHE A 331 4.62 2.57 6.81
N HIS A 332 3.47 3.24 6.84
CA HIS A 332 3.18 4.46 6.09
C HIS A 332 3.24 5.72 6.97
N PRO A 333 4.37 6.46 7.02
CA PRO A 333 4.50 7.67 7.84
C PRO A 333 3.72 8.86 7.27
N GLU A 334 3.35 8.82 5.99
CA GLU A 334 2.44 9.79 5.36
C GLU A 334 1.00 9.63 5.84
N ALA A 335 0.70 8.53 6.55
CA ALA A 335 -0.63 8.12 7.03
C ALA A 335 -1.69 8.09 5.91
N CYS A 336 -2.75 8.82 6.01
CA CYS A 336 -3.91 8.94 5.13
C CYS A 336 -4.44 7.61 4.56
N ALA A 337 -5.40 7.01 5.24
CA ALA A 337 -5.97 7.46 6.52
C ALA A 337 -5.15 6.89 7.68
N GLY A 338 -5.13 7.61 8.81
CA GLY A 338 -4.51 7.10 10.02
C GLY A 338 -3.78 8.16 10.84
N PRO A 339 -3.16 7.76 11.96
CA PRO A 339 -2.42 8.67 12.83
C PRO A 339 -1.14 9.19 12.15
N GLN A 340 -0.79 10.44 12.46
CA GLN A 340 0.39 11.12 11.93
C GLN A 340 1.59 11.05 12.87
N ASP A 341 1.58 10.14 13.83
CA ASP A 341 2.60 10.03 14.88
C ASP A 341 4.01 9.81 14.32
N THR A 342 4.12 9.23 13.13
CA THR A 342 5.38 8.93 12.46
C THR A 342 5.77 9.92 11.36
N ALA A 343 5.01 11.01 11.18
CA ALA A 343 5.28 12.02 10.14
C ALA A 343 6.65 12.72 10.32
N TYR A 344 7.21 12.72 11.55
CA TYR A 344 8.54 13.24 11.83
C TYR A 344 9.67 12.55 11.03
N LEU A 345 9.41 11.36 10.47
CA LEU A 345 10.38 10.65 9.63
C LEU A 345 10.67 11.41 8.32
N PHE A 346 9.72 12.19 7.82
CA PHE A 346 9.99 13.12 6.72
C PHE A 346 10.93 14.25 7.16
N ASP A 347 10.79 14.76 8.41
CA ASP A 347 11.70 15.78 8.94
C ASP A 347 13.11 15.21 9.13
N ARG A 348 13.23 13.96 9.62
CA ARG A 348 14.49 13.22 9.66
C ARG A 348 15.13 13.14 8.28
N PHE A 349 14.36 12.84 7.24
CA PHE A 349 14.87 12.78 5.87
C PHE A 349 15.34 14.16 5.37
N MET A 350 14.59 15.23 5.71
CA MET A 350 15.01 16.60 5.43
C MET A 350 16.36 16.93 6.08
N ASP A 351 16.57 16.53 7.34
CA ASP A 351 17.83 16.77 8.05
C ASP A 351 19.01 16.04 7.39
N MET A 352 18.79 14.82 6.88
CA MET A 352 19.82 14.04 6.17
C MET A 352 20.28 14.68 4.85
N MET A 353 19.42 15.50 4.22
CA MET A 353 19.75 16.22 2.98
C MET A 353 20.49 17.54 3.21
N LYS A 354 20.56 18.03 4.46
CA LYS A 354 21.34 19.23 4.78
C LYS A 354 22.81 18.92 4.55
N LYS A 355 23.48 19.75 3.73
CA LYS A 355 24.93 19.68 3.60
C LYS A 355 25.53 20.18 4.92
N GLU A 356 26.48 19.44 5.46
CA GLU A 356 27.34 19.99 6.51
C GLU A 356 28.14 21.15 5.89
N ASP A 357 27.94 22.37 6.44
CA ASP A 357 28.65 23.58 6.05
C ASP A 357 30.16 23.50 6.43
#